data_d073cdde6a67366d0af04e49c9cdf7cc
#
_entry.id   d073cdde6a67366d0af04e49c9cdf7cc
#
_cell.length_a   1.000
_cell.length_b   1.000
_cell.length_c   1.000
_cell.angle_alpha   90.00
_cell.angle_beta   90.00
_cell.angle_gamma   90.00
#
_symmetry.space_group_name_H-M   'P 1'
#
loop_
_entity.id
_entity.type
_entity.pdbx_description
1 polymer ?
#
loop_
_entity_poly.entity_id
_entity_poly.type
_entity_poly.pdbx_seq_one_letter_code
_entity_poly.pdbx_strand_id
1 'polypeptide(L)'
;MYISEWIYWPDPTKFRETIAASLEMAELWKKHGATDARLSSLNGSDMGCLANTIAFENAEAFGKASDAINTDSEAGKLMGTLASLGGEWVRHNLYRRIGG
;
A
#
# COMPACT_ATOMS: atom_id res chain seq x y z
N MET A 1 13.70 -9.91 -4.24
CA MET A 1 12.39 -9.28 -3.96
C MET A 1 12.40 -7.81 -4.36
N TYR A 2 11.33 -7.38 -4.96
CA TYR A 2 11.10 -5.99 -5.33
C TYR A 2 9.98 -5.45 -4.44
N ILE A 3 10.22 -4.34 -3.75
CA ILE A 3 9.33 -3.84 -2.72
C ILE A 3 8.75 -2.48 -3.11
N SER A 4 7.43 -2.34 -2.97
CA SER A 4 6.72 -1.09 -3.11
C SER A 4 6.24 -0.68 -1.72
N GLU A 5 6.71 0.47 -1.24
CA GLU A 5 6.40 0.96 0.10
C GLU A 5 5.68 2.29 0.01
N TRP A 6 4.45 2.33 0.51
CA TRP A 6 3.62 3.52 0.54
C TRP A 6 3.49 3.99 1.98
N ILE A 7 3.90 5.22 2.26
CA ILE A 7 3.77 5.84 3.57
C ILE A 7 2.59 6.79 3.52
N TYR A 8 1.64 6.59 4.44
CA TYR A 8 0.39 7.34 4.49
C TYR A 8 0.17 7.92 5.88
N TRP A 9 -0.15 9.22 5.94
CA TRP A 9 -0.52 9.89 7.19
C TRP A 9 -2.04 9.85 7.32
N PRO A 10 -2.61 8.98 8.19
CA PRO A 10 -4.05 8.90 8.33
C PRO A 10 -4.60 10.09 9.14
N ASP A 11 -5.84 10.46 8.88
CA ASP A 11 -6.59 11.31 9.78
C ASP A 11 -6.85 10.51 11.06
N PRO A 12 -6.40 10.97 12.26
CA PRO A 12 -6.57 10.22 13.50
C PRO A 12 -8.03 9.88 13.81
N THR A 13 -8.98 10.70 13.40
CA THR A 13 -10.41 10.47 13.65
C THR A 13 -10.98 9.39 12.72
N LYS A 14 -10.24 8.99 11.70
CA LYS A 14 -10.63 7.97 10.71
C LYS A 14 -9.64 6.81 10.65
N PHE A 15 -8.91 6.59 11.74
CA PHE A 15 -7.83 5.61 11.77
C PHE A 15 -8.30 4.19 11.47
N ARG A 16 -9.39 3.76 12.11
CA ARG A 16 -9.93 2.41 11.91
C ARG A 16 -10.40 2.18 10.49
N GLU A 17 -11.10 3.14 9.91
CA GLU A 17 -11.59 3.06 8.54
C GLU A 17 -10.43 3.02 7.55
N THR A 18 -9.36 3.77 7.83
CA THR A 18 -8.16 3.80 7.01
C THR A 18 -7.45 2.45 7.03
N ILE A 19 -7.31 1.84 8.21
CA ILE A 19 -6.73 0.50 8.34
C ILE A 19 -7.56 -0.51 7.54
N ALA A 20 -8.87 -0.50 7.70
CA ALA A 20 -9.75 -1.43 7.00
C ALA A 20 -9.60 -1.33 5.47
N ALA A 21 -9.61 -0.11 4.94
CA ALA A 21 -9.44 0.11 3.50
C ALA A 21 -8.04 -0.30 3.02
N SER A 22 -7.01 -0.03 3.83
CA SER A 22 -5.64 -0.43 3.50
C SER A 22 -5.46 -1.94 3.45
N LEU A 23 -6.09 -2.66 4.36
CA LEU A 23 -6.04 -4.14 4.36
C LEU A 23 -6.78 -4.73 3.16
N GLU A 24 -7.89 -4.13 2.76
CA GLU A 24 -8.59 -4.54 1.55
C GLU A 24 -7.74 -4.29 0.30
N MET A 25 -7.05 -3.16 0.24
CA MET A 25 -6.14 -2.86 -0.87
C MET A 25 -4.98 -3.88 -0.91
N ALA A 26 -4.45 -4.28 0.24
CA ALA A 26 -3.42 -5.30 0.32
C ALA A 26 -3.88 -6.63 -0.31
N GLU A 27 -5.12 -7.03 -0.06
CA GLU A 27 -5.68 -8.24 -0.67
C GLU A 27 -5.78 -8.12 -2.19
N LEU A 28 -6.12 -6.94 -2.72
CA LEU A 28 -6.16 -6.71 -4.16
C LEU A 28 -4.76 -6.81 -4.79
N TRP A 29 -3.74 -6.27 -4.13
CA TRP A 29 -2.37 -6.43 -4.60
C TRP A 29 -1.97 -7.91 -4.66
N LYS A 30 -2.32 -8.70 -3.64
CA LYS A 30 -2.06 -10.14 -3.64
C LYS A 30 -2.80 -10.85 -4.77
N LYS A 31 -4.05 -10.49 -5.01
CA LYS A 31 -4.84 -11.01 -6.13
C LYS A 31 -4.15 -10.80 -7.47
N HIS A 32 -3.46 -9.67 -7.63
CA HIS A 32 -2.79 -9.29 -8.86
C HIS A 32 -1.30 -9.64 -8.92
N GLY A 33 -0.81 -10.46 -7.99
CA GLY A 33 0.52 -11.06 -8.11
C GLY A 33 1.54 -10.67 -7.06
N ALA A 34 1.17 -9.86 -6.07
CA ALA A 34 2.08 -9.61 -4.95
C ALA A 34 2.28 -10.90 -4.15
N THR A 35 3.52 -11.17 -3.76
CA THR A 35 3.85 -12.33 -2.94
C THR A 35 3.52 -12.10 -1.47
N ASP A 36 3.49 -10.84 -1.05
CA ASP A 36 3.16 -10.45 0.32
C ASP A 36 2.70 -9.00 0.32
N ALA A 37 1.85 -8.65 1.27
CA ALA A 37 1.40 -7.27 1.47
C ALA A 37 1.13 -7.08 2.95
N ARG A 38 1.83 -6.12 3.55
CA ARG A 38 1.79 -5.87 4.99
C ARG A 38 1.47 -4.43 5.29
N LEU A 39 0.73 -4.23 6.38
CA LEU A 39 0.46 -2.92 6.92
C LEU A 39 1.16 -2.80 8.27
N SER A 40 1.90 -1.72 8.47
CA SER A 40 2.64 -1.47 9.71
C SER A 40 2.35 -0.06 10.20
N SER A 41 2.36 0.12 11.51
CA SER A 41 2.40 1.46 12.10
C SER A 41 3.86 1.87 12.29
N LEU A 42 4.17 3.12 12.05
CA LEU A 42 5.55 3.60 12.12
C LEU A 42 5.82 4.34 13.41
N ASN A 43 7.02 4.11 13.93
CA ASN A 43 7.60 4.86 15.04
C ASN A 43 8.87 5.54 14.51
N GLY A 44 9.41 6.48 15.25
CA GLY A 44 10.59 7.22 14.80
C GLY A 44 10.21 8.42 13.94
N SER A 45 10.92 8.64 12.83
CA SER A 45 10.76 9.85 12.01
C SER A 45 9.36 10.02 11.42
N ASP A 46 8.69 8.93 11.09
CA ASP A 46 7.36 8.95 10.50
C ASP A 46 6.29 8.50 11.51
N MET A 47 6.49 8.80 12.79
CA MET A 47 5.54 8.43 13.84
C MET A 47 4.13 8.91 13.51
N GLY A 48 3.16 8.02 13.65
CA GLY A 48 1.76 8.30 13.34
C GLY A 48 1.36 7.92 11.93
N CYS A 49 2.31 7.59 11.07
CA CYS A 49 2.04 7.12 9.72
C CYS A 49 1.82 5.61 9.67
N LEU A 50 1.19 5.16 8.59
CA LEU A 50 1.07 3.75 8.24
C LEU A 50 1.97 3.47 7.04
N ALA A 51 2.58 2.30 7.03
CA ALA A 51 3.35 1.81 5.89
C ALA A 51 2.65 0.61 5.27
N ASN A 52 2.33 0.72 3.98
CA ASN A 52 1.89 -0.41 3.17
C ASN A 52 3.09 -0.93 2.41
N THR A 53 3.56 -2.11 2.76
CA THR A 53 4.73 -2.72 2.16
C THR A 53 4.29 -3.92 1.33
N ILE A 54 4.48 -3.82 0.03
CA ILE A 54 3.98 -4.80 -0.94
C ILE A 54 5.17 -5.40 -1.65
N ALA A 55 5.34 -6.71 -1.56
CA ALA A 55 6.49 -7.41 -2.11
C ALA A 55 6.12 -8.15 -3.40
N PHE A 56 7.05 -8.11 -4.35
CA PHE A 56 6.93 -8.80 -5.63
C PHE A 56 8.19 -9.60 -5.90
N GLU A 57 8.08 -10.63 -6.70
CA GLU A 57 9.20 -11.47 -7.06
C GLU A 57 10.30 -10.67 -7.78
N ASN A 58 9.88 -9.74 -8.66
CA ASN A 58 10.77 -8.89 -9.44
C ASN A 58 10.02 -7.64 -9.92
N ALA A 59 10.73 -6.75 -10.62
CA ALA A 59 10.15 -5.50 -11.14
C ALA A 59 9.08 -5.74 -12.21
N GLU A 60 9.21 -6.80 -13.00
CA GLU A 60 8.21 -7.15 -14.00
C GLU A 60 6.87 -7.51 -13.33
N ALA A 61 6.91 -8.31 -12.28
CA ALA A 61 5.71 -8.67 -11.52
C ALA A 61 5.05 -7.43 -10.91
N PHE A 62 5.85 -6.49 -10.40
CA PHE A 62 5.33 -5.22 -9.91
C PHE A 62 4.63 -4.43 -11.02
N GLY A 63 5.25 -4.34 -12.19
CA GLY A 63 4.68 -3.62 -13.33
C GLY A 63 3.34 -4.20 -13.78
N LYS A 64 3.24 -5.52 -13.88
CA LYS A 64 2.01 -6.21 -14.22
C LYS A 64 0.91 -5.97 -13.19
N ALA A 65 1.26 -6.06 -11.91
CA ALA A 65 0.30 -5.83 -10.83
C ALA A 65 -0.18 -4.37 -10.83
N SER A 66 0.71 -3.41 -11.05
CA SER A 66 0.35 -1.99 -11.13
C SER A 66 -0.63 -1.72 -12.28
N ASP A 67 -0.39 -2.31 -13.44
CA ASP A 67 -1.31 -2.17 -14.57
C ASP A 67 -2.68 -2.76 -14.26
N ALA A 68 -2.70 -3.94 -13.62
CA ALA A 68 -3.94 -4.60 -13.23
C ALA A 68 -4.72 -3.80 -12.18
N ILE A 69 -4.03 -3.26 -11.17
CA ILE A 69 -4.65 -2.42 -10.13
C ILE A 69 -5.27 -1.17 -10.75
N ASN A 70 -4.59 -0.54 -11.69
CA ASN A 70 -5.07 0.69 -12.33
C ASN A 70 -6.35 0.48 -13.15
N THR A 71 -6.66 -0.75 -13.52
CA THR A 71 -7.87 -1.09 -14.28
C THR A 71 -8.89 -1.88 -13.44
N ASP A 72 -8.58 -2.15 -12.19
CA ASP A 72 -9.47 -2.88 -11.28
C ASP A 72 -10.50 -1.93 -10.67
N SER A 73 -11.79 -2.19 -10.88
CA SER A 73 -12.86 -1.34 -10.38
C SER A 73 -12.94 -1.32 -8.85
N GLU A 74 -12.60 -2.42 -8.18
CA GLU A 74 -12.56 -2.47 -6.71
C GLU A 74 -11.42 -1.61 -6.18
N ALA A 75 -10.26 -1.65 -6.83
CA ALA A 75 -9.14 -0.79 -6.45
C ALA A 75 -9.51 0.69 -6.60
N GLY A 76 -10.19 1.05 -7.68
CA GLY A 76 -10.68 2.41 -7.89
C GLY A 76 -11.63 2.87 -6.78
N LYS A 77 -12.54 2.01 -6.35
CA LYS A 77 -13.45 2.29 -5.24
C LYS A 77 -12.70 2.48 -3.92
N LEU A 78 -11.73 1.62 -3.64
CA LEU A 78 -10.93 1.71 -2.41
C LEU A 78 -10.06 2.97 -2.39
N MET A 79 -9.48 3.35 -3.52
CA MET A 79 -8.72 4.60 -3.62
C MET A 79 -9.63 5.81 -3.37
N GLY A 80 -10.85 5.79 -3.89
CA GLY A 80 -11.86 6.80 -3.59
C GLY A 80 -12.22 6.85 -2.11
N THR A 81 -12.37 5.70 -1.48
CA THR A 81 -12.62 5.60 -0.03
C THR A 81 -11.47 6.21 0.75
N LEU A 82 -10.23 5.83 0.45
CA LEU A 82 -9.04 6.39 1.11
C LEU A 82 -8.97 7.91 0.95
N ALA A 83 -9.24 8.41 -0.26
CA ALA A 83 -9.27 9.85 -0.51
C ALA A 83 -10.31 10.56 0.36
N SER A 84 -11.47 9.94 0.57
CA SER A 84 -12.56 10.52 1.39
C SER A 84 -12.25 10.51 2.89
N LEU A 85 -11.27 9.72 3.34
CA LEU A 85 -10.91 9.59 4.75
C LEU A 85 -9.96 10.69 5.26
N GLY A 86 -9.55 11.61 4.40
CA GLY A 86 -8.85 12.82 4.82
C GLY A 86 -7.38 12.72 5.16
N GLY A 87 -6.76 11.58 4.89
CA GLY A 87 -5.33 11.41 5.10
C GLY A 87 -4.48 11.94 3.95
N GLU A 88 -3.18 11.81 4.08
CA GLU A 88 -2.22 12.27 3.07
C GLU A 88 -1.20 11.21 2.73
N TRP A 89 -0.89 11.06 1.45
CA TRP A 89 0.26 10.27 1.00
C TRP A 89 1.53 11.05 1.28
N VAL A 90 2.45 10.43 2.01
CA VAL A 90 3.71 11.08 2.39
C VAL A 90 4.78 10.82 1.34
N ARG A 91 4.98 9.56 0.98
CA ARG A 91 5.96 9.16 -0.03
C ARG A 91 5.72 7.74 -0.50
N HIS A 92 6.32 7.42 -1.62
CA HIS A 92 6.33 6.09 -2.20
C HIS A 92 7.78 5.74 -2.53
N ASN A 93 8.27 4.63 -1.98
CA ASN A 93 9.60 4.11 -2.25
C ASN A 93 9.48 2.79 -3.01
N LEU A 94 10.33 2.63 -4.01
CA LEU A 94 10.52 1.36 -4.71
C LEU A 94 11.94 0.94 -4.46
N TYR A 95 12.14 -0.30 -3.99
CA TYR A 95 13.50 -0.77 -3.74
C TYR A 95 13.62 -2.26 -3.97
N ARG A 96 14.84 -2.68 -4.28
CA ARG A 96 15.19 -4.08 -4.45
C ARG A 96 15.94 -4.54 -3.22
N ARG A 97 15.51 -5.67 -2.66
CA ARG A 97 16.23 -6.28 -1.55
C ARG A 97 17.51 -6.91 -2.09
N ILE A 98 18.66 -6.53 -1.53
CA ILE A 98 19.96 -7.01 -1.98
C ILE A 98 20.63 -7.96 -0.99
N GLY A 99 20.07 -8.17 0.17
CA GLY A 99 20.61 -9.05 1.21
C GLY A 99 19.55 -9.45 2.22
N GLY A 100 19.87 -10.46 2.97
CA GLY A 100 19.02 -10.97 4.03
C GLY A 100 17.91 -11.88 3.57
#